data_1a844632b0f3639b4fbc506fc6036876
#
_entry.id   1a844632b0f3639b4fbc506fc6036876
#
_cell.length_a   1.000
_cell.length_b   1.000
_cell.length_c   1.000
_cell.angle_alpha   90.00
_cell.angle_beta   90.00
_cell.angle_gamma   90.00
#
_symmetry.space_group_name_H-M   'P 1'
#
loop_
_entity.id
_entity.type
_entity.pdbx_description
1 polymer ?
#
loop_
_entity_poly.entity_id
_entity_poly.type
_entity_poly.pdbx_seq_one_letter_code
_entity_poly.pdbx_strand_id
1 'polypeptide(L)'
;MKKSDILITLIFFILFIGQLSAQKRICGTMDYLEFSKSQDPMLEQKMHNNENILQQMILNQSENSISNIITIPVVFHIVYNNTNENISDLQIQSQIDILNEDFRRTNADASNTPSAFQSLAADTEIEFCLANTDPNGNSTSGITRTQTSQSSFSTNDGVKFSSSGGFDAWNTSEYLNFWVCDISGGILGYAQFPGGTANTDGVVCDYAYVGNIGTATSPYNLGRTATHEVGHWLNLRHIWGDSNCGDDYCNDTPEHSGSNYGCPNYPSTSSCNGNGSNGDMFMNYMDYTDDNCMNMFTQDQKNRMIASINTSRSGLLTSNGCTN
;
A
#
# COMPACT_ATOMS: atom_id res chain seq x y z
N MET A 1 -74.40 -8.73 -33.03
CA MET A 1 -73.43 -9.26 -32.08
C MET A 1 -72.06 -8.84 -32.52
N LYS A 2 -71.45 -7.83 -31.88
CA LYS A 2 -70.07 -7.37 -32.19
C LYS A 2 -69.11 -8.11 -31.25
N LYS A 3 -68.16 -8.83 -31.82
CA LYS A 3 -67.03 -9.45 -31.07
C LYS A 3 -66.00 -8.33 -30.77
N SER A 4 -65.67 -8.21 -29.53
CA SER A 4 -64.64 -7.31 -29.04
C SER A 4 -63.35 -8.06 -28.98
N ASP A 5 -62.38 -7.69 -29.80
CA ASP A 5 -61.01 -8.22 -29.77
C ASP A 5 -60.20 -7.49 -28.67
N ILE A 6 -59.85 -8.24 -27.62
CA ILE A 6 -58.97 -7.72 -26.56
C ILE A 6 -57.53 -8.01 -27.00
N LEU A 7 -56.81 -6.92 -27.34
CA LEU A 7 -55.40 -6.96 -27.65
C LEU A 7 -54.59 -6.95 -26.33
N ILE A 8 -54.02 -8.10 -25.95
CA ILE A 8 -53.13 -8.21 -24.78
C ILE A 8 -51.72 -7.80 -25.23
N THR A 9 -51.33 -6.58 -24.84
CA THR A 9 -49.94 -6.11 -25.06
C THR A 9 -49.05 -6.66 -23.95
N LEU A 10 -48.22 -7.63 -24.29
CA LEU A 10 -47.20 -8.19 -23.40
C LEU A 10 -46.01 -7.24 -23.35
N ILE A 11 -45.85 -6.49 -22.26
CA ILE A 11 -44.68 -5.63 -22.00
C ILE A 11 -43.58 -6.54 -21.47
N PHE A 12 -42.57 -6.83 -22.29
CA PHE A 12 -41.32 -7.44 -21.85
C PHE A 12 -40.48 -6.41 -21.11
N PHE A 13 -40.43 -6.49 -19.80
CA PHE A 13 -39.43 -5.79 -19.00
C PHE A 13 -38.10 -6.53 -19.14
N ILE A 14 -37.21 -6.03 -19.99
CA ILE A 14 -35.82 -6.51 -20.04
C ILE A 14 -35.11 -5.88 -18.84
N LEU A 15 -34.95 -6.65 -17.77
CA LEU A 15 -34.04 -6.32 -16.68
C LEU A 15 -32.61 -6.37 -17.24
N PHE A 16 -32.07 -5.20 -17.54
CA PHE A 16 -30.63 -5.05 -17.74
C PHE A 16 -29.97 -5.24 -16.36
N ILE A 17 -29.61 -6.47 -16.03
CA ILE A 17 -28.66 -6.75 -14.95
C ILE A 17 -27.30 -6.33 -15.50
N GLY A 18 -26.95 -5.06 -15.29
CA GLY A 18 -25.58 -4.61 -15.46
C GLY A 18 -24.72 -5.48 -14.56
N GLN A 19 -23.85 -6.30 -15.13
CA GLN A 19 -22.78 -6.91 -14.35
C GLN A 19 -21.91 -5.75 -13.85
N LEU A 20 -22.08 -5.39 -12.57
CA LEU A 20 -21.07 -4.61 -11.86
C LEU A 20 -19.82 -5.50 -11.85
N SER A 21 -18.91 -5.28 -12.78
CA SER A 21 -17.55 -5.81 -12.67
C SER A 21 -16.98 -5.20 -11.39
N ALA A 22 -16.71 -6.03 -10.39
CA ALA A 22 -16.01 -5.58 -9.21
C ALA A 22 -14.70 -4.90 -9.66
N GLN A 23 -14.44 -3.70 -9.15
CA GLN A 23 -13.21 -2.99 -9.44
C GLN A 23 -12.05 -3.88 -8.97
N LYS A 24 -11.10 -4.16 -9.85
CA LYS A 24 -9.88 -4.88 -9.47
C LYS A 24 -8.92 -3.91 -8.79
N ARG A 25 -8.17 -4.40 -7.80
CA ARG A 25 -7.05 -3.65 -7.23
C ARG A 25 -6.03 -3.35 -8.32
N ILE A 26 -5.61 -2.10 -8.41
CA ILE A 26 -4.53 -1.65 -9.30
C ILE A 26 -3.55 -0.86 -8.44
N CYS A 27 -2.38 -1.46 -8.16
CA CYS A 27 -1.24 -0.77 -7.59
C CYS A 27 -0.43 -0.15 -8.72
N GLY A 28 -0.14 1.15 -8.61
CA GLY A 28 0.63 1.89 -9.61
C GLY A 28 2.14 1.85 -9.40
N THR A 29 2.64 1.13 -8.39
CA THR A 29 4.07 1.14 -7.99
C THR A 29 4.99 0.68 -9.12
N MET A 30 4.63 -0.36 -9.88
CA MET A 30 5.47 -0.83 -10.97
C MET A 30 5.46 0.13 -12.17
N ASP A 31 4.32 0.71 -12.52
CA ASP A 31 4.22 1.75 -13.56
C ASP A 31 5.02 3.00 -13.14
N TYR A 32 4.92 3.38 -11.86
CA TYR A 32 5.71 4.47 -11.29
C TYR A 32 7.23 4.17 -11.28
N LEU A 33 7.63 2.92 -11.03
CA LEU A 33 9.02 2.51 -11.11
C LEU A 33 9.58 2.67 -12.53
N GLU A 34 8.83 2.26 -13.55
CA GLU A 34 9.24 2.43 -14.96
C GLU A 34 9.31 3.92 -15.35
N PHE A 35 8.33 4.73 -14.90
CA PHE A 35 8.43 6.19 -15.04
C PHE A 35 9.71 6.72 -14.38
N SER A 36 10.00 6.36 -13.14
CA SER A 36 11.17 6.83 -12.38
C SER A 36 12.49 6.42 -13.06
N LYS A 37 12.59 5.19 -13.60
CA LYS A 37 13.74 4.73 -14.39
C LYS A 37 13.93 5.59 -15.65
N SER A 38 12.85 6.04 -16.29
CA SER A 38 12.92 6.93 -17.44
C SER A 38 13.47 8.31 -17.10
N GLN A 39 13.30 8.76 -15.85
CA GLN A 39 13.80 10.06 -15.35
C GLN A 39 15.24 9.95 -14.80
N ASP A 40 15.61 8.81 -14.23
CA ASP A 40 16.95 8.52 -13.70
C ASP A 40 17.49 7.21 -14.26
N PRO A 41 18.30 7.25 -15.33
CA PRO A 41 18.90 6.06 -15.92
C PRO A 41 19.81 5.26 -14.96
N MET A 42 20.22 5.86 -13.83
CA MET A 42 21.03 5.17 -12.81
C MET A 42 20.18 4.48 -11.73
N LEU A 43 18.85 4.67 -11.74
CA LEU A 43 17.98 4.15 -10.69
C LEU A 43 18.08 2.63 -10.54
N GLU A 44 18.08 1.90 -11.63
CA GLU A 44 18.18 0.44 -11.61
C GLU A 44 19.48 -0.02 -10.92
N GLN A 45 20.61 0.63 -11.25
CA GLN A 45 21.90 0.33 -10.59
C GLN A 45 21.89 0.70 -9.09
N LYS A 46 21.24 1.82 -8.72
CA LYS A 46 21.08 2.20 -7.31
C LYS A 46 20.24 1.17 -6.56
N MET A 47 19.11 0.75 -7.13
CA MET A 47 18.25 -0.27 -6.53
C MET A 47 18.97 -1.61 -6.38
N HIS A 48 19.74 -2.04 -7.39
CA HIS A 48 20.55 -3.26 -7.31
C HIS A 48 21.60 -3.16 -6.19
N ASN A 49 22.28 -2.02 -6.06
CA ASN A 49 23.27 -1.82 -5.00
C ASN A 49 22.60 -1.85 -3.61
N ASN A 50 21.43 -1.18 -3.47
CA ASN A 50 20.65 -1.19 -2.23
C ASN A 50 20.21 -2.61 -1.87
N GLU A 51 19.78 -3.41 -2.85
CA GLU A 51 19.39 -4.79 -2.63
C GLU A 51 20.57 -5.63 -2.11
N ASN A 52 21.77 -5.49 -2.70
CA ASN A 52 22.96 -6.18 -2.23
C ASN A 52 23.33 -5.82 -0.78
N ILE A 53 23.22 -4.53 -0.41
CA ILE A 53 23.47 -4.08 0.96
C ILE A 53 22.42 -4.65 1.91
N LEU A 54 21.16 -4.62 1.52
CA LEU A 54 20.03 -5.15 2.29
C LEU A 54 20.19 -6.65 2.55
N GLN A 55 20.52 -7.44 1.52
CA GLN A 55 20.75 -8.88 1.64
C GLN A 55 21.92 -9.19 2.60
N GLN A 56 23.01 -8.43 2.50
CA GLN A 56 24.12 -8.57 3.45
C GLN A 56 23.71 -8.25 4.88
N MET A 57 22.84 -7.26 5.08
CA MET A 57 22.32 -6.92 6.39
C MET A 57 21.45 -8.04 6.96
N ILE A 58 20.52 -8.59 6.16
CA ILE A 58 19.67 -9.72 6.58
C ILE A 58 20.54 -10.92 6.99
N LEU A 59 21.53 -11.28 6.18
CA LEU A 59 22.44 -12.42 6.48
C LEU A 59 23.26 -12.20 7.76
N ASN A 60 23.54 -10.96 8.13
CA ASN A 60 24.35 -10.62 9.31
C ASN A 60 23.50 -10.32 10.55
N GLN A 61 22.16 -10.29 10.45
CA GLN A 61 21.29 -10.15 11.62
C GLN A 61 21.48 -11.38 12.51
N SER A 62 21.95 -11.16 13.74
CA SER A 62 22.02 -12.22 14.75
C SER A 62 20.61 -12.47 15.29
N GLU A 63 20.25 -13.74 15.54
CA GLU A 63 18.97 -14.16 16.15
C GLU A 63 18.71 -13.52 17.52
N ASN A 64 19.66 -12.78 18.09
CA ASN A 64 19.62 -12.16 19.42
C ASN A 64 19.52 -10.62 19.36
N SER A 65 19.06 -10.01 18.27
CA SER A 65 18.79 -8.57 18.26
C SER A 65 17.65 -8.27 19.25
N ILE A 66 17.92 -7.35 20.19
CA ILE A 66 16.88 -6.82 21.06
C ILE A 66 15.83 -6.18 20.15
N SER A 67 14.61 -6.72 20.21
CA SER A 67 13.46 -6.16 19.48
C SER A 67 13.17 -4.77 20.05
N ASN A 68 13.50 -3.76 19.28
CA ASN A 68 13.06 -2.39 19.56
C ASN A 68 12.01 -2.02 18.52
N ILE A 69 10.85 -1.58 18.98
CA ILE A 69 9.81 -1.03 18.11
C ILE A 69 10.37 0.20 17.40
N ILE A 70 10.25 0.23 16.08
CA ILE A 70 10.62 1.36 15.25
C ILE A 70 9.37 2.19 14.99
N THR A 71 9.35 3.44 15.46
CA THR A 71 8.23 4.35 15.20
C THR A 71 8.58 5.28 14.04
N ILE A 72 7.76 5.29 13.00
CA ILE A 72 7.94 6.10 11.79
C ILE A 72 6.98 7.30 11.84
N PRO A 73 7.48 8.54 11.87
CA PRO A 73 6.64 9.72 11.72
C PRO A 73 6.07 9.84 10.31
N VAL A 74 4.75 10.03 10.22
CA VAL A 74 4.02 10.19 8.96
C VAL A 74 3.46 11.59 8.86
N VAL A 75 3.64 12.24 7.72
CA VAL A 75 2.92 13.46 7.36
C VAL A 75 1.96 13.16 6.21
N PHE A 76 0.68 13.51 6.38
CA PHE A 76 -0.32 13.42 5.34
C PHE A 76 -0.44 14.73 4.58
N HIS A 77 -0.29 14.68 3.26
CA HIS A 77 -0.48 15.80 2.35
C HIS A 77 -1.79 15.58 1.59
N ILE A 78 -2.87 16.21 2.04
CA ILE A 78 -4.18 16.12 1.41
C ILE A 78 -4.25 17.15 0.28
N VAL A 79 -4.22 16.68 -0.96
CA VAL A 79 -4.31 17.50 -2.17
C VAL A 79 -5.67 17.26 -2.81
N TYR A 80 -6.55 18.26 -2.77
CA TYR A 80 -7.95 18.09 -3.10
C TYR A 80 -8.46 19.14 -4.09
N ASN A 81 -9.28 18.71 -5.04
CA ASN A 81 -10.00 19.59 -5.96
C ASN A 81 -11.38 19.96 -5.41
N ASN A 82 -12.06 19.05 -4.75
CA ASN A 82 -13.40 19.20 -4.20
C ASN A 82 -13.50 18.73 -2.75
N THR A 83 -14.65 18.92 -2.13
CA THR A 83 -14.86 18.65 -0.70
C THR A 83 -14.81 17.16 -0.34
N ASN A 84 -15.11 16.24 -1.26
CA ASN A 84 -15.05 14.81 -0.99
C ASN A 84 -13.60 14.32 -0.90
N GLU A 85 -12.70 14.87 -1.71
CA GLU A 85 -11.28 14.57 -1.69
C GLU A 85 -10.57 15.13 -0.45
N ASN A 86 -11.17 16.17 0.19
CA ASN A 86 -10.64 16.76 1.42
C ASN A 86 -11.05 15.92 2.64
N ILE A 87 -10.52 14.69 2.71
CA ILE A 87 -10.85 13.71 3.74
C ILE A 87 -10.60 14.25 5.17
N SER A 88 -11.40 13.79 6.13
CA SER A 88 -11.35 14.29 7.51
C SER A 88 -10.11 13.81 8.28
N ASP A 89 -9.73 14.55 9.33
CA ASP A 89 -8.64 14.15 10.23
C ASP A 89 -8.95 12.79 10.90
N LEU A 90 -10.23 12.50 11.18
CA LEU A 90 -10.65 11.21 11.72
C LEU A 90 -10.39 10.06 10.73
N GLN A 91 -10.60 10.28 9.43
CA GLN A 91 -10.30 9.29 8.40
C GLN A 91 -8.80 9.05 8.28
N ILE A 92 -7.99 10.10 8.39
CA ILE A 92 -6.52 10.01 8.41
C ILE A 92 -6.06 9.26 9.66
N GLN A 93 -6.63 9.58 10.84
CA GLN A 93 -6.30 8.85 12.07
C GLN A 93 -6.64 7.36 11.96
N SER A 94 -7.80 7.02 11.38
CA SER A 94 -8.16 5.62 11.15
C SER A 94 -7.14 4.88 10.26
N GLN A 95 -6.48 5.58 9.33
CA GLN A 95 -5.41 4.99 8.53
C GLN A 95 -4.15 4.71 9.34
N ILE A 96 -3.77 5.61 10.25
CA ILE A 96 -2.63 5.38 11.17
C ILE A 96 -2.93 4.18 12.10
N ASP A 97 -4.16 4.10 12.62
CA ASP A 97 -4.57 3.00 13.49
C ASP A 97 -4.47 1.66 12.75
N ILE A 98 -4.95 1.61 11.48
CA ILE A 98 -4.88 0.42 10.64
C ILE A 98 -3.42 0.03 10.32
N LEU A 99 -2.58 1.00 9.96
CA LEU A 99 -1.15 0.72 9.73
C LEU A 99 -0.52 0.08 10.96
N ASN A 100 -0.82 0.59 12.16
CA ASN A 100 -0.33 0.00 13.40
C ASN A 100 -0.90 -1.39 13.67
N GLU A 101 -2.20 -1.61 13.46
CA GLU A 101 -2.82 -2.92 13.59
C GLU A 101 -2.20 -3.96 12.66
N ASP A 102 -2.04 -3.61 11.38
CA ASP A 102 -1.54 -4.52 10.35
C ASP A 102 -0.04 -4.82 10.52
N PHE A 103 0.79 -3.80 10.74
CA PHE A 103 2.24 -3.96 10.91
C PHE A 103 2.60 -4.62 12.25
N ARG A 104 1.85 -4.39 13.32
CA ARG A 104 2.03 -5.02 14.63
C ARG A 104 1.25 -6.34 14.78
N ARG A 105 0.61 -6.79 13.70
CA ARG A 105 -0.20 -8.02 13.71
C ARG A 105 -1.22 -8.06 14.86
N THR A 106 -1.80 -6.93 15.19
CA THR A 106 -2.90 -6.79 16.17
C THR A 106 -4.26 -6.61 15.49
N ASN A 107 -4.28 -6.69 14.17
CA ASN A 107 -5.49 -6.64 13.35
C ASN A 107 -6.49 -7.71 13.76
N ALA A 108 -7.76 -7.37 13.87
CA ALA A 108 -8.82 -8.25 14.38
C ALA A 108 -8.99 -9.55 13.58
N ASP A 109 -8.61 -9.53 12.30
CA ASP A 109 -8.66 -10.66 11.38
C ASP A 109 -7.36 -11.47 11.27
N ALA A 110 -6.34 -11.18 12.10
CA ALA A 110 -5.10 -11.97 12.17
C ALA A 110 -5.35 -13.48 12.38
N SER A 111 -6.43 -13.83 13.10
CA SER A 111 -6.84 -15.22 13.31
C SER A 111 -7.36 -15.92 12.06
N ASN A 112 -7.71 -15.19 11.00
CA ASN A 112 -8.17 -15.73 9.72
C ASN A 112 -7.02 -16.27 8.86
N THR A 113 -5.76 -16.00 9.22
CA THR A 113 -4.60 -16.59 8.55
C THR A 113 -4.72 -18.13 8.58
N PRO A 114 -4.66 -18.84 7.43
CA PRO A 114 -4.68 -20.28 7.39
C PRO A 114 -3.60 -20.93 8.27
N SER A 115 -3.91 -22.04 8.92
CA SER A 115 -3.00 -22.68 9.87
C SER A 115 -1.60 -22.99 9.31
N ALA A 116 -1.52 -23.27 8.01
CA ALA A 116 -0.25 -23.52 7.32
C ALA A 116 0.67 -22.28 7.29
N PHE A 117 0.12 -21.06 7.37
CA PHE A 117 0.86 -19.81 7.27
C PHE A 117 0.96 -19.07 8.62
N GLN A 118 0.25 -19.52 9.67
CA GLN A 118 0.24 -18.85 10.98
C GLN A 118 1.62 -18.72 11.61
N SER A 119 2.49 -19.73 11.45
CA SER A 119 3.85 -19.70 12.00
C SER A 119 4.81 -18.79 11.22
N LEU A 120 4.43 -18.41 10.00
CA LEU A 120 5.21 -17.50 9.14
C LEU A 120 4.81 -16.04 9.35
N ALA A 121 3.61 -15.82 9.86
CA ALA A 121 3.07 -14.47 10.01
C ALA A 121 3.77 -13.70 11.14
N ALA A 122 4.19 -12.47 10.85
CA ALA A 122 5.05 -11.68 11.71
C ALA A 122 4.35 -10.45 12.32
N ASP A 123 4.67 -10.13 13.57
CA ASP A 123 4.67 -8.76 14.08
C ASP A 123 5.94 -8.09 13.54
N THR A 124 5.79 -7.05 12.73
CA THR A 124 6.93 -6.41 12.08
C THR A 124 7.75 -5.54 13.00
N GLU A 125 7.24 -5.20 14.19
CA GLU A 125 7.84 -4.28 15.16
C GLU A 125 8.02 -2.85 14.62
N ILE A 126 7.22 -2.49 13.60
CA ILE A 126 7.16 -1.14 13.03
C ILE A 126 5.83 -0.51 13.43
N GLU A 127 5.88 0.73 13.90
CA GLU A 127 4.73 1.55 14.25
C GLU A 127 4.77 2.89 13.53
N PHE A 128 3.63 3.51 13.41
CA PHE A 128 3.45 4.79 12.74
C PHE A 128 2.77 5.79 13.67
N CYS A 129 3.16 7.04 13.59
CA CYS A 129 2.49 8.12 14.30
C CYS A 129 2.25 9.30 13.35
N LEU A 130 1.17 10.04 13.51
CA LEU A 130 1.08 11.36 12.89
C LEU A 130 2.17 12.26 13.47
N ALA A 131 2.96 12.90 12.58
CA ALA A 131 4.00 13.82 13.01
C ALA A 131 3.41 14.92 13.89
N ASN A 132 3.99 15.13 15.07
CA ASN A 132 3.60 16.20 15.98
C ASN A 132 4.62 17.35 16.03
N THR A 133 5.75 17.17 15.33
CA THR A 133 6.78 18.20 15.10
C THR A 133 7.05 18.32 13.61
N ASP A 134 7.05 19.53 13.06
CA ASP A 134 7.34 19.81 11.66
C ASP A 134 8.87 19.88 11.39
N PRO A 135 9.34 19.93 10.12
CA PRO A 135 10.76 20.01 9.81
C PRO A 135 11.50 21.25 10.37
N ASN A 136 10.76 22.26 10.86
CA ASN A 136 11.33 23.47 11.49
C ASN A 136 11.32 23.38 13.02
N GLY A 137 10.86 22.24 13.60
CA GLY A 137 10.76 22.04 15.03
C GLY A 137 9.51 22.64 15.68
N ASN A 138 8.50 23.03 14.89
CA ASN A 138 7.24 23.56 15.42
C ASN A 138 6.23 22.43 15.61
N SER A 139 5.30 22.64 16.55
CA SER A 139 4.16 21.73 16.73
C SER A 139 3.27 21.70 15.49
N THR A 140 2.82 20.50 15.10
CA THR A 140 1.95 20.27 13.95
C THR A 140 0.95 19.16 14.24
N SER A 141 -0.10 19.05 13.41
CA SER A 141 -1.02 17.91 13.39
C SER A 141 -0.53 16.75 12.50
N GLY A 142 0.61 16.91 11.79
CA GLY A 142 1.04 15.95 10.79
C GLY A 142 0.19 15.93 9.53
N ILE A 143 -0.68 16.91 9.32
CA ILE A 143 -1.63 16.99 8.19
C ILE A 143 -1.48 18.35 7.51
N THR A 144 -1.20 18.33 6.21
CA THR A 144 -1.27 19.53 5.36
C THR A 144 -2.44 19.41 4.39
N ARG A 145 -3.02 20.55 3.99
CA ARG A 145 -4.17 20.58 3.09
C ARG A 145 -3.95 21.59 1.99
N THR A 146 -4.00 21.12 0.73
CA THR A 146 -3.77 21.95 -0.46
C THR A 146 -4.93 21.81 -1.41
N GLN A 147 -5.65 22.90 -1.64
CA GLN A 147 -6.65 22.95 -2.69
C GLN A 147 -5.96 23.11 -4.04
N THR A 148 -6.36 22.29 -5.02
CA THR A 148 -5.78 22.29 -6.37
C THR A 148 -6.87 22.51 -7.44
N SER A 149 -6.45 22.97 -8.61
CA SER A 149 -7.30 23.00 -9.81
C SER A 149 -7.19 21.72 -10.64
N GLN A 150 -6.29 20.81 -10.30
CA GLN A 150 -6.15 19.52 -10.96
C GLN A 150 -7.33 18.63 -10.55
N SER A 151 -8.00 18.03 -11.54
CA SER A 151 -9.12 17.11 -11.29
C SER A 151 -8.64 15.74 -10.80
N SER A 152 -7.41 15.35 -11.17
CA SER A 152 -6.76 14.12 -10.73
C SER A 152 -5.26 14.18 -11.03
N PHE A 153 -4.50 13.30 -10.41
CA PHE A 153 -3.08 13.09 -10.68
C PHE A 153 -2.83 11.70 -11.27
N SER A 154 -1.65 11.50 -11.83
CA SER A 154 -1.21 10.20 -12.34
C SER A 154 0.07 9.76 -11.62
N THR A 155 0.64 8.61 -11.99
CA THR A 155 1.89 8.06 -11.44
C THR A 155 3.14 8.78 -11.98
N ASN A 156 3.13 10.11 -12.02
CA ASN A 156 4.18 10.96 -12.62
C ASN A 156 4.74 12.03 -11.68
N ASP A 157 4.60 11.85 -10.37
CA ASP A 157 5.02 12.78 -9.32
C ASP A 157 4.31 14.14 -9.28
N GLY A 158 3.35 14.41 -10.14
CA GLY A 158 2.65 15.71 -10.17
C GLY A 158 2.10 16.14 -8.81
N VAL A 159 1.53 15.19 -8.03
CA VAL A 159 1.00 15.45 -6.69
C VAL A 159 2.07 15.83 -5.67
N LYS A 160 3.33 15.46 -5.91
CA LYS A 160 4.46 15.65 -5.00
C LYS A 160 5.16 17.01 -5.17
N PHE A 161 4.64 17.88 -6.04
CA PHE A 161 5.22 19.20 -6.30
C PHE A 161 4.17 20.30 -6.27
N SER A 162 4.42 21.35 -5.50
CA SER A 162 3.58 22.55 -5.44
C SER A 162 3.47 23.25 -6.80
N SER A 163 4.53 23.20 -7.60
CA SER A 163 4.56 23.75 -8.96
C SER A 163 3.59 23.06 -9.94
N SER A 164 3.14 21.83 -9.63
CA SER A 164 2.15 21.06 -10.41
C SER A 164 0.77 21.06 -9.78
N GLY A 165 0.56 21.87 -8.72
CA GLY A 165 -0.70 21.91 -7.97
C GLY A 165 -0.80 20.87 -6.84
N GLY A 166 0.29 20.18 -6.54
CA GLY A 166 0.45 19.26 -5.42
C GLY A 166 1.08 19.92 -4.19
N PHE A 167 1.84 19.15 -3.41
CA PHE A 167 2.52 19.61 -2.22
C PHE A 167 3.92 19.00 -2.14
N ASP A 168 4.96 19.84 -1.87
CA ASP A 168 6.35 19.40 -1.78
C ASP A 168 6.58 18.54 -0.54
N ALA A 169 7.44 17.52 -0.66
CA ALA A 169 7.75 16.60 0.43
C ALA A 169 8.39 17.35 1.63
N TRP A 170 8.05 16.92 2.84
CA TRP A 170 8.87 17.17 4.02
C TRP A 170 10.17 16.36 3.94
N ASN A 171 11.11 16.65 4.84
CA ASN A 171 12.41 15.94 4.88
C ASN A 171 12.22 14.41 4.93
N THR A 172 12.47 13.75 3.81
CA THR A 172 12.22 12.31 3.64
C THR A 172 13.18 11.40 4.43
N SER A 173 14.23 12.00 5.03
CA SER A 173 15.06 11.27 5.99
C SER A 173 14.45 11.20 7.39
N GLU A 174 13.43 12.00 7.67
CA GLU A 174 12.78 12.09 8.98
C GLU A 174 11.30 11.72 8.97
N TYR A 175 10.64 11.77 7.80
CA TYR A 175 9.19 11.55 7.67
C TYR A 175 8.88 10.62 6.51
N LEU A 176 7.90 9.73 6.70
CA LEU A 176 7.15 9.16 5.61
C LEU A 176 6.18 10.22 5.10
N ASN A 177 6.40 10.69 3.87
CA ASN A 177 5.46 11.57 3.18
C ASN A 177 4.35 10.73 2.56
N PHE A 178 3.10 11.03 2.92
CA PHE A 178 1.93 10.31 2.47
C PHE A 178 0.98 11.28 1.76
N TRP A 179 0.94 11.26 0.44
CA TRP A 179 0.03 12.08 -0.34
C TRP A 179 -1.31 11.39 -0.54
N VAL A 180 -2.39 12.17 -0.44
CA VAL A 180 -3.75 11.73 -0.71
C VAL A 180 -4.36 12.66 -1.75
N CYS A 181 -4.85 12.09 -2.86
CA CYS A 181 -5.46 12.84 -3.95
C CYS A 181 -6.45 11.93 -4.73
N ASP A 182 -7.12 12.47 -5.74
CA ASP A 182 -7.76 11.66 -6.78
C ASP A 182 -6.66 11.14 -7.73
N ILE A 183 -6.55 9.81 -7.89
CA ILE A 183 -5.61 9.18 -8.81
C ILE A 183 -6.35 8.69 -10.04
N SER A 184 -5.95 9.17 -11.21
CA SER A 184 -6.56 8.77 -12.48
C SER A 184 -6.30 7.29 -12.82
N GLY A 185 -7.14 6.72 -13.70
CA GLY A 185 -6.94 5.36 -14.21
C GLY A 185 -7.39 4.23 -13.27
N GLY A 186 -8.06 4.54 -12.16
CA GLY A 186 -8.54 3.55 -11.20
C GLY A 186 -7.42 2.92 -10.35
N ILE A 187 -6.27 3.57 -10.28
CA ILE A 187 -5.14 3.20 -9.43
C ILE A 187 -5.50 3.53 -7.98
N LEU A 188 -5.30 2.57 -7.06
CA LEU A 188 -5.61 2.74 -5.65
C LEU A 188 -4.50 3.47 -4.89
N GLY A 189 -3.25 3.23 -5.28
CA GLY A 189 -2.08 3.84 -4.69
C GLY A 189 -0.80 3.48 -5.44
N TYR A 190 0.29 4.12 -5.05
CA TYR A 190 1.65 3.77 -5.48
C TYR A 190 2.69 4.28 -4.48
N ALA A 191 3.85 3.65 -4.49
CA ALA A 191 4.97 3.99 -3.62
C ALA A 191 6.28 4.13 -4.39
N GLN A 192 7.23 4.87 -3.82
CA GLN A 192 8.60 4.88 -4.31
C GLN A 192 9.45 3.84 -3.58
N PHE A 193 10.07 2.94 -4.35
CA PHE A 193 11.09 2.04 -3.82
C PHE A 193 12.35 2.81 -3.36
N PRO A 194 13.11 2.26 -2.38
CA PRO A 194 14.38 2.84 -1.98
C PRO A 194 15.36 2.99 -3.14
N GLY A 195 16.03 4.15 -3.21
CA GLY A 195 17.00 4.47 -4.27
C GLY A 195 16.54 5.55 -5.24
N GLY A 196 15.25 5.90 -5.21
CA GLY A 196 14.70 7.02 -5.97
C GLY A 196 15.11 8.38 -5.42
N THR A 197 14.60 9.43 -6.04
CA THR A 197 14.91 10.83 -5.67
C THR A 197 14.26 11.19 -4.33
N ALA A 198 15.00 11.84 -3.44
CA ALA A 198 14.52 12.14 -2.09
C ALA A 198 13.26 13.01 -2.06
N ASN A 199 13.15 14.01 -2.93
CA ASN A 199 11.99 14.93 -2.96
C ASN A 199 10.69 14.30 -3.48
N THR A 200 10.71 13.06 -3.93
CA THR A 200 9.54 12.29 -4.37
C THR A 200 9.31 11.04 -3.51
N ASP A 201 10.15 10.84 -2.47
CA ASP A 201 10.08 9.62 -1.65
C ASP A 201 8.87 9.62 -0.73
N GLY A 202 8.08 8.54 -0.81
CA GLY A 202 6.88 8.35 -0.02
C GLY A 202 5.83 7.50 -0.74
N VAL A 203 4.60 7.65 -0.27
CA VAL A 203 3.43 6.89 -0.71
C VAL A 203 2.35 7.85 -1.20
N VAL A 204 1.63 7.47 -2.24
CA VAL A 204 0.44 8.17 -2.73
C VAL A 204 -0.73 7.20 -2.71
N CYS A 205 -1.86 7.59 -2.11
CA CYS A 205 -3.10 6.83 -2.16
C CYS A 205 -4.26 7.69 -2.68
N ASP A 206 -5.16 7.06 -3.40
CA ASP A 206 -6.40 7.67 -3.77
C ASP A 206 -7.28 7.88 -2.53
N TYR A 207 -7.94 9.04 -2.44
CA TYR A 207 -8.73 9.46 -1.27
C TYR A 207 -9.88 8.49 -0.91
N ALA A 208 -10.35 7.72 -1.89
CA ALA A 208 -11.41 6.72 -1.72
C ALA A 208 -10.91 5.40 -1.10
N TYR A 209 -9.60 5.24 -0.86
CA TYR A 209 -9.00 4.01 -0.34
C TYR A 209 -8.08 4.24 0.86
N VAL A 210 -8.26 5.36 1.55
CA VAL A 210 -7.54 5.71 2.79
C VAL A 210 -8.45 5.49 3.99
N GLY A 211 -7.96 4.79 5.01
CA GLY A 211 -8.70 4.51 6.24
C GLY A 211 -9.87 3.54 6.05
N ASN A 212 -10.78 3.51 7.03
CA ASN A 212 -11.95 2.61 7.03
C ASN A 212 -13.28 3.35 7.28
N ILE A 213 -13.27 4.67 7.25
CA ILE A 213 -14.45 5.53 7.42
C ILE A 213 -14.49 6.61 6.34
N GLY A 214 -15.52 7.44 6.35
CA GLY A 214 -15.64 8.60 5.44
C GLY A 214 -15.82 8.18 3.99
N THR A 215 -14.86 8.50 3.12
CA THR A 215 -14.90 8.21 1.68
C THR A 215 -14.40 6.82 1.33
N ALA A 216 -13.88 6.05 2.30
CA ALA A 216 -13.36 4.71 2.06
C ALA A 216 -14.40 3.80 1.39
N THR A 217 -14.06 3.21 0.23
CA THR A 217 -14.97 2.54 -0.67
C THR A 217 -14.64 1.05 -0.83
N SER A 218 -15.66 0.20 -0.59
CA SER A 218 -15.56 -1.26 -0.77
C SER A 218 -15.24 -1.64 -2.23
N PRO A 219 -14.42 -2.71 -2.44
CA PRO A 219 -13.93 -3.67 -1.47
C PRO A 219 -12.58 -3.31 -0.81
N TYR A 220 -12.06 -2.10 -1.03
CA TYR A 220 -10.76 -1.61 -0.56
C TYR A 220 -10.92 -0.53 0.52
N ASN A 221 -11.82 -0.78 1.49
CA ASN A 221 -12.24 0.18 2.49
C ASN A 221 -11.80 -0.17 3.92
N LEU A 222 -10.78 -1.00 4.09
CA LEU A 222 -10.18 -1.31 5.39
C LEU A 222 -8.75 -0.78 5.51
N GLY A 223 -8.36 0.19 4.65
CA GLY A 223 -7.09 0.89 4.69
C GLY A 223 -5.88 0.06 4.24
N ARG A 224 -6.09 -1.13 3.67
CA ARG A 224 -5.01 -2.04 3.28
C ARG A 224 -4.33 -1.69 1.97
N THR A 225 -4.87 -0.73 1.23
CA THR A 225 -4.13 -0.07 0.16
C THR A 225 -2.89 0.62 0.72
N ALA A 226 -3.02 1.42 1.79
CA ALA A 226 -1.87 2.07 2.42
C ALA A 226 -0.88 1.05 3.03
N THR A 227 -1.37 -0.02 3.66
CA THR A 227 -0.52 -1.11 4.18
C THR A 227 0.33 -1.74 3.07
N HIS A 228 -0.27 -1.99 1.90
CA HIS A 228 0.40 -2.50 0.70
C HIS A 228 1.46 -1.52 0.18
N GLU A 229 1.11 -0.26 -0.02
CA GLU A 229 2.03 0.74 -0.57
C GLU A 229 3.19 1.06 0.39
N VAL A 230 2.94 1.09 1.70
CA VAL A 230 4.01 1.21 2.71
C VAL A 230 4.93 -0.02 2.69
N GLY A 231 4.40 -1.20 2.41
CA GLY A 231 5.22 -2.39 2.15
C GLY A 231 6.21 -2.17 1.00
N HIS A 232 5.77 -1.63 -0.13
CA HIS A 232 6.66 -1.27 -1.25
C HIS A 232 7.67 -0.18 -0.88
N TRP A 233 7.22 0.86 -0.17
CA TRP A 233 8.11 1.92 0.31
C TRP A 233 9.21 1.35 1.23
N LEU A 234 8.91 0.27 1.98
CA LEU A 234 9.87 -0.48 2.79
C LEU A 234 10.58 -1.61 2.02
N ASN A 235 10.57 -1.58 0.69
CA ASN A 235 11.28 -2.49 -0.22
C ASN A 235 10.70 -3.91 -0.35
N LEU A 236 9.41 -4.11 -0.06
CA LEU A 236 8.74 -5.35 -0.41
C LEU A 236 8.30 -5.35 -1.88
N ARG A 237 8.44 -6.49 -2.56
CA ARG A 237 7.88 -6.74 -3.88
C ARG A 237 6.46 -7.29 -3.75
N HIS A 238 5.70 -7.26 -4.85
CA HIS A 238 4.50 -8.09 -4.90
C HIS A 238 4.88 -9.56 -4.68
N ILE A 239 4.00 -10.30 -4.01
CA ILE A 239 4.30 -11.68 -3.60
C ILE A 239 4.53 -12.64 -4.78
N TRP A 240 4.13 -12.28 -6.01
CA TRP A 240 4.44 -13.03 -7.23
C TRP A 240 5.72 -12.54 -7.94
N GLY A 241 6.51 -11.66 -7.33
CA GLY A 241 7.76 -11.13 -7.87
C GLY A 241 7.62 -10.38 -9.19
N ASP A 242 6.44 -9.80 -9.47
CA ASP A 242 6.09 -9.03 -10.68
C ASP A 242 6.26 -9.80 -12.01
N SER A 243 6.30 -11.13 -11.95
CA SER A 243 6.37 -12.02 -13.10
C SER A 243 5.73 -13.37 -12.79
N ASN A 244 5.52 -14.21 -13.83
CA ASN A 244 5.02 -15.55 -13.60
C ASN A 244 6.03 -16.39 -12.83
N CYS A 245 5.68 -16.85 -11.63
CA CYS A 245 6.56 -17.54 -10.68
C CYS A 245 7.83 -16.72 -10.37
N GLY A 246 7.70 -15.42 -10.21
CA GLY A 246 8.80 -14.51 -9.93
C GLY A 246 9.28 -14.63 -8.48
N ASP A 247 10.42 -13.99 -8.21
CA ASP A 247 11.05 -13.95 -6.90
C ASP A 247 10.74 -12.61 -6.22
N ASP A 248 10.08 -12.64 -5.07
CA ASP A 248 9.81 -11.48 -4.22
C ASP A 248 10.90 -11.23 -3.17
N TYR A 249 11.96 -12.04 -3.22
CA TYR A 249 13.11 -12.04 -2.29
C TYR A 249 12.75 -12.43 -0.84
N CYS A 250 11.67 -13.17 -0.63
CA CYS A 250 11.26 -13.74 0.66
C CYS A 250 11.15 -15.26 0.52
N ASN A 251 11.94 -16.03 1.30
CA ASN A 251 11.96 -17.47 1.17
C ASN A 251 10.77 -18.17 1.85
N ASP A 252 10.04 -17.44 2.70
CA ASP A 252 8.89 -17.94 3.45
C ASP A 252 7.55 -17.64 2.75
N THR A 253 7.59 -17.01 1.57
CA THR A 253 6.45 -16.86 0.67
C THR A 253 6.45 -17.94 -0.40
N PRO A 254 5.30 -18.56 -0.72
CA PRO A 254 5.23 -19.51 -1.83
C PRO A 254 5.29 -18.77 -3.18
N GLU A 255 5.87 -19.41 -4.21
CA GLU A 255 5.82 -18.84 -5.57
C GLU A 255 4.39 -18.73 -6.08
N HIS A 256 4.01 -17.59 -6.61
CA HIS A 256 2.71 -17.34 -7.25
C HIS A 256 2.87 -17.18 -8.76
N SER A 257 1.88 -17.62 -9.53
CA SER A 257 1.87 -17.38 -10.99
C SER A 257 1.46 -15.94 -11.37
N GLY A 258 0.93 -15.17 -10.43
CA GLY A 258 0.46 -13.80 -10.59
C GLY A 258 -0.37 -13.37 -9.40
N SER A 259 -0.96 -12.20 -9.48
CA SER A 259 -1.84 -11.64 -8.44
C SER A 259 -3.14 -12.41 -8.28
N ASN A 260 -3.62 -12.51 -7.05
CA ASN A 260 -4.96 -12.97 -6.72
C ASN A 260 -5.92 -11.77 -6.59
N TYR A 261 -7.21 -11.97 -6.89
CA TYR A 261 -8.25 -10.94 -6.81
C TYR A 261 -9.47 -11.46 -6.05
N GLY A 262 -10.28 -10.53 -5.52
CA GLY A 262 -11.41 -10.87 -4.69
C GLY A 262 -10.98 -11.58 -3.40
N CYS A 263 -11.73 -12.58 -2.96
CA CYS A 263 -11.38 -13.41 -1.81
C CYS A 263 -11.33 -14.89 -2.22
N PRO A 264 -10.17 -15.42 -2.63
CA PRO A 264 -10.04 -16.82 -3.00
C PRO A 264 -10.37 -17.76 -1.85
N ASN A 265 -10.86 -18.96 -2.17
CA ASN A 265 -10.99 -20.02 -1.17
C ASN A 265 -9.62 -20.66 -0.91
N TYR A 266 -9.30 -20.89 0.37
CA TYR A 266 -8.07 -21.59 0.74
C TYR A 266 -8.25 -23.13 0.64
N PRO A 267 -7.29 -23.90 0.11
CA PRO A 267 -6.09 -23.41 -0.59
C PRO A 267 -6.40 -22.95 -2.01
N SER A 268 -5.75 -21.84 -2.43
CA SER A 268 -5.73 -21.40 -3.83
C SER A 268 -4.35 -21.75 -4.40
N THR A 269 -4.30 -22.55 -5.46
CA THR A 269 -3.02 -23.06 -5.98
C THR A 269 -2.71 -22.49 -7.34
N SER A 270 -1.44 -22.17 -7.58
CA SER A 270 -0.91 -21.81 -8.88
C SER A 270 -0.01 -22.90 -9.47
N SER A 271 0.41 -22.72 -10.72
CA SER A 271 1.21 -23.72 -11.45
C SER A 271 2.71 -23.66 -11.14
N CYS A 272 3.15 -22.79 -10.21
CA CYS A 272 4.55 -22.64 -9.87
C CYS A 272 5.08 -23.83 -9.05
N ASN A 273 6.33 -24.22 -9.29
CA ASN A 273 6.91 -25.37 -8.59
C ASN A 273 7.07 -25.13 -7.08
N GLY A 274 7.36 -23.88 -6.67
CA GLY A 274 7.49 -23.47 -5.28
C GLY A 274 6.18 -23.18 -4.57
N ASN A 275 5.01 -23.32 -5.23
CA ASN A 275 3.70 -23.04 -4.65
C ASN A 275 3.29 -24.04 -3.55
N GLY A 276 3.62 -25.32 -3.74
CA GLY A 276 3.36 -26.38 -2.78
C GLY A 276 1.88 -26.70 -2.58
N SER A 277 1.57 -27.58 -1.61
CA SER A 277 0.18 -28.02 -1.32
C SER A 277 -0.67 -26.98 -0.58
N ASN A 278 -0.04 -25.98 0.04
CA ASN A 278 -0.72 -24.91 0.76
C ASN A 278 -1.16 -23.79 -0.18
N GLY A 279 -0.63 -23.76 -1.42
CA GLY A 279 -1.02 -22.84 -2.45
C GLY A 279 -0.54 -21.40 -2.20
N ASP A 280 -1.19 -20.47 -2.89
CA ASP A 280 -0.91 -19.04 -2.83
C ASP A 280 -1.20 -18.48 -1.44
N MET A 281 -0.31 -17.63 -0.95
CA MET A 281 -0.51 -16.86 0.28
C MET A 281 -1.30 -15.58 -0.03
N PHE A 282 -2.49 -15.74 -0.63
CA PHE A 282 -3.33 -14.64 -1.12
C PHE A 282 -3.80 -13.68 -0.01
N MET A 283 -3.67 -14.05 1.27
CA MET A 283 -3.97 -13.20 2.42
C MET A 283 -2.80 -12.29 2.82
N ASN A 284 -1.68 -12.35 2.11
CA ASN A 284 -0.55 -11.45 2.33
C ASN A 284 -0.87 -10.04 1.84
N TYR A 285 -0.45 -9.01 2.58
CA TYR A 285 -0.70 -7.61 2.21
C TYR A 285 -0.04 -7.22 0.86
N MET A 286 0.93 -7.98 0.36
CA MET A 286 1.57 -7.73 -0.93
C MET A 286 0.92 -8.46 -2.11
N ASP A 287 -0.28 -9.03 -1.95
CA ASP A 287 -1.15 -9.53 -3.03
C ASP A 287 -2.22 -8.47 -3.40
N TYR A 288 -3.12 -8.79 -4.34
CA TYR A 288 -4.17 -7.91 -4.87
C TYR A 288 -5.59 -8.31 -4.46
N THR A 289 -5.73 -9.13 -3.42
CA THR A 289 -7.04 -9.51 -2.90
C THR A 289 -7.78 -8.32 -2.28
N ASP A 290 -9.08 -8.49 -2.05
CA ASP A 290 -9.88 -7.49 -1.35
C ASP A 290 -9.36 -7.29 0.08
N ASP A 291 -9.54 -6.09 0.64
CA ASP A 291 -9.01 -5.74 1.96
C ASP A 291 -9.43 -6.73 3.07
N ASN A 292 -10.66 -7.23 3.02
CA ASN A 292 -11.18 -8.18 4.03
C ASN A 292 -10.55 -9.58 3.96
N CYS A 293 -9.69 -9.83 2.99
CA CYS A 293 -8.99 -11.11 2.81
C CYS A 293 -7.49 -11.02 3.09
N MET A 294 -6.95 -9.81 3.23
CA MET A 294 -5.56 -9.56 3.59
C MET A 294 -5.41 -9.48 5.11
N ASN A 295 -4.42 -10.16 5.69
CA ASN A 295 -4.27 -10.14 7.16
C ASN A 295 -2.85 -10.39 7.67
N MET A 296 -1.81 -10.44 6.81
CA MET A 296 -0.46 -10.75 7.30
C MET A 296 0.68 -10.24 6.40
N PHE A 297 1.80 -9.95 7.04
CA PHE A 297 3.15 -10.02 6.49
C PHE A 297 3.85 -11.28 7.01
N THR A 298 4.92 -11.71 6.33
CA THR A 298 5.76 -12.83 6.76
C THR A 298 7.00 -12.37 7.54
N GLN A 299 7.72 -13.34 8.14
CA GLN A 299 8.96 -13.07 8.86
C GLN A 299 10.07 -12.54 7.94
N ASP A 300 10.20 -13.08 6.73
CA ASP A 300 11.19 -12.59 5.77
C ASP A 300 10.82 -11.21 5.24
N GLN A 301 9.53 -10.91 5.05
CA GLN A 301 9.06 -9.56 4.75
C GLN A 301 9.39 -8.57 5.88
N LYS A 302 9.18 -8.94 7.15
CA LYS A 302 9.63 -8.16 8.32
C LYS A 302 11.13 -7.87 8.25
N ASN A 303 11.93 -8.91 8.06
CA ASN A 303 13.39 -8.78 8.01
C ASN A 303 13.84 -7.81 6.91
N ARG A 304 13.21 -7.89 5.73
CA ARG A 304 13.47 -6.97 4.61
C ARG A 304 13.09 -5.53 4.95
N MET A 305 11.91 -5.30 5.54
CA MET A 305 11.46 -3.97 5.93
C MET A 305 12.40 -3.33 6.95
N ILE A 306 12.79 -4.07 8.00
CA ILE A 306 13.74 -3.61 9.02
C ILE A 306 15.11 -3.33 8.39
N ALA A 307 15.61 -4.20 7.51
CA ALA A 307 16.87 -3.99 6.81
C ALA A 307 16.80 -2.75 5.89
N SER A 308 15.68 -2.52 5.21
CA SER A 308 15.45 -1.32 4.39
C SER A 308 15.48 -0.03 5.22
N ILE A 309 14.87 -0.02 6.40
CA ILE A 309 14.92 1.12 7.31
C ILE A 309 16.37 1.37 7.73
N ASN A 310 17.08 0.34 8.19
CA ASN A 310 18.46 0.48 8.68
C ASN A 310 19.49 0.87 7.60
N THR A 311 19.22 0.60 6.32
CA THR A 311 20.13 0.92 5.20
C THR A 311 19.72 2.18 4.46
N SER A 312 18.57 2.12 3.80
CA SER A 312 18.15 3.16 2.86
C SER A 312 17.37 4.29 3.52
N ARG A 313 16.83 4.08 4.74
CA ARG A 313 15.96 5.05 5.45
C ARG A 313 16.42 5.25 6.91
N SER A 314 17.71 5.12 7.18
CA SER A 314 18.27 5.14 8.55
C SER A 314 18.03 6.45 9.30
N GLY A 315 17.79 7.56 8.62
CA GLY A 315 17.43 8.83 9.25
C GLY A 315 16.13 8.76 10.06
N LEU A 316 15.19 7.87 9.68
CA LEU A 316 13.94 7.67 10.43
C LEU A 316 14.19 7.19 11.87
N LEU A 317 15.27 6.43 12.11
CA LEU A 317 15.62 5.91 13.44
C LEU A 317 16.00 7.00 14.45
N THR A 318 16.31 8.20 13.97
CA THR A 318 16.69 9.35 14.79
C THR A 318 15.75 10.53 14.62
N SER A 319 14.63 10.32 13.95
CA SER A 319 13.63 11.37 13.72
C SER A 319 12.99 11.84 15.01
N ASN A 320 12.79 13.15 15.11
CA ASN A 320 12.05 13.80 16.20
C ASN A 320 10.60 14.12 15.80
N GLY A 321 10.13 13.60 14.67
CA GLY A 321 8.78 13.88 14.15
C GLY A 321 7.65 13.42 15.06
N CYS A 322 7.90 12.46 15.97
CA CYS A 322 6.98 11.94 16.98
C CYS A 322 7.61 12.06 18.38
N THR A 323 7.88 13.26 18.81
CA THR A 323 8.32 13.48 20.20
C THR A 323 7.14 13.40 21.15
N ASN A 324 7.26 12.57 22.20
CA ASN A 324 6.29 12.50 23.31
C ASN A 324 6.33 13.76 24.17
#